data_114dd5d67029422279da7537d366125c
#
_entry.id   114dd5d67029422279da7537d366125c
#
_cell.length_a   1.000
_cell.length_b   1.000
_cell.length_c   1.000
_cell.angle_alpha   90.00
_cell.angle_beta   90.00
_cell.angle_gamma   90.00
#
_symmetry.space_group_name_H-M   'P 1'
#
loop_
_entity.id
_entity.type
_entity.pdbx_description
1 polymer ?
#
loop_
_entity_poly.entity_id
_entity_poly.type
_entity_poly.pdbx_seq_one_letter_code
_entity_poly.pdbx_strand_id
1 'polypeptide(L)'
;MVRSPAGGKLHRMADRATPSLTLGPFAIDRAGTLQPRAPGLRPAMRFAWRGRRCEAALTPKEVHLAAFAARIPSTAEAQARRNSAFEAVASLPGQLPAGWEARLLPDHRLVVEAAAPLSEPPTATELIVAMVRFALDLDPYLDRLDSACGPPSGTANS
;
A
#
# COMPACT_ATOMS: atom_id res chain seq x y z
N MET A 1 70.86 0.58 -8.38
CA MET A 1 70.04 1.60 -9.06
C MET A 1 68.87 0.94 -9.67
N VAL A 2 67.79 0.79 -8.94
CA VAL A 2 66.57 0.11 -9.39
C VAL A 2 65.38 0.98 -9.03
N ARG A 3 64.63 1.40 -10.04
CA ARG A 3 63.37 2.16 -9.91
C ARG A 3 62.21 1.22 -9.80
N SER A 4 61.43 1.36 -8.73
CA SER A 4 60.09 0.79 -8.60
C SER A 4 59.09 1.58 -9.44
N PRO A 5 58.19 0.94 -10.17
CA PRO A 5 57.01 1.59 -10.70
C PRO A 5 55.85 1.51 -9.69
N ALA A 6 55.16 2.63 -9.60
CA ALA A 6 54.04 2.95 -8.77
C ALA A 6 52.88 1.95 -8.88
N GLY A 7 52.32 1.65 -7.72
CA GLY A 7 51.09 0.91 -7.58
C GLY A 7 49.90 1.66 -8.16
N GLY A 8 49.31 1.10 -9.19
CA GLY A 8 48.01 1.54 -9.68
C GLY A 8 46.94 1.25 -8.65
N LYS A 9 46.38 2.29 -8.04
CA LYS A 9 45.13 2.21 -7.31
C LYS A 9 44.04 1.83 -8.31
N LEU A 10 43.69 0.57 -8.32
CA LEU A 10 42.41 0.12 -8.90
C LEU A 10 41.30 0.74 -8.06
N HIS A 11 40.77 1.85 -8.54
CA HIS A 11 39.44 2.31 -8.14
C HIS A 11 38.46 1.22 -8.52
N ARG A 12 38.10 0.41 -7.55
CA ARG A 12 36.93 -0.43 -7.64
C ARG A 12 35.73 0.52 -7.68
N MET A 13 35.36 0.97 -8.88
CA MET A 13 34.06 1.56 -9.12
C MET A 13 33.05 0.53 -8.60
N ALA A 14 32.36 0.90 -7.53
CA ALA A 14 31.20 0.15 -7.10
C ALA A 14 30.27 0.08 -8.29
N ASP A 15 30.12 -1.13 -8.81
CA ASP A 15 29.18 -1.47 -9.87
C ASP A 15 27.79 -1.16 -9.26
N ARG A 16 27.30 0.07 -9.52
CA ARG A 16 25.92 0.44 -9.26
C ARG A 16 25.11 -0.47 -10.16
N ALA A 17 24.61 -1.57 -9.59
CA ALA A 17 23.74 -2.49 -10.28
C ALA A 17 22.65 -1.68 -10.97
N THR A 18 22.70 -1.61 -12.29
CA THR A 18 21.70 -0.90 -13.08
C THR A 18 20.36 -1.56 -12.81
N PRO A 19 19.34 -0.83 -12.33
CA PRO A 19 18.05 -1.44 -12.04
C PRO A 19 17.51 -2.09 -13.31
N SER A 20 17.15 -3.35 -13.20
CA SER A 20 16.67 -4.12 -14.34
C SER A 20 15.20 -3.84 -14.66
N LEU A 21 14.44 -3.32 -13.67
CA LEU A 21 13.01 -3.06 -13.80
C LEU A 21 12.60 -1.92 -12.85
N THR A 22 11.51 -1.24 -13.21
CA THR A 22 10.86 -0.26 -12.33
C THR A 22 9.45 -0.71 -11.96
N LEU A 23 9.07 -0.55 -10.70
CA LEU A 23 7.73 -0.82 -10.19
C LEU A 23 7.24 0.43 -9.44
N GLY A 24 6.51 1.30 -10.14
CA GLY A 24 6.08 2.57 -9.58
C GLY A 24 7.24 3.41 -9.02
N PRO A 25 7.24 3.75 -7.72
CA PRO A 25 8.28 4.53 -7.08
C PRO A 25 9.55 3.73 -6.76
N PHE A 26 9.61 2.44 -7.13
CA PHE A 26 10.72 1.54 -6.84
C PHE A 26 11.54 1.19 -8.08
N ALA A 27 12.83 1.00 -7.88
CA ALA A 27 13.71 0.26 -8.77
C ALA A 27 13.89 -1.15 -8.21
N ILE A 28 13.93 -2.14 -9.09
CA ILE A 28 14.14 -3.54 -8.75
C ILE A 28 15.47 -3.96 -9.34
N ASP A 29 16.37 -4.49 -8.52
CA ASP A 29 17.62 -5.07 -8.98
C ASP A 29 17.43 -6.50 -9.52
N ARG A 30 18.52 -7.11 -10.01
CA ARG A 30 18.48 -8.47 -10.57
C ARG A 30 18.12 -9.55 -9.56
N ALA A 31 18.31 -9.28 -8.27
CA ALA A 31 17.94 -10.17 -7.17
C ALA A 31 16.46 -10.01 -6.73
N GLY A 32 15.74 -9.05 -7.32
CA GLY A 32 14.37 -8.76 -6.95
C GLY A 32 14.22 -7.78 -5.78
N THR A 33 15.32 -7.18 -5.31
CA THR A 33 15.33 -6.25 -4.19
C THR A 33 14.75 -4.92 -4.59
N LEU A 34 13.88 -4.38 -3.73
CA LEU A 34 13.27 -3.07 -3.91
C LEU A 34 14.19 -1.95 -3.39
N GLN A 35 14.34 -0.92 -4.20
CA GLN A 35 15.05 0.31 -3.83
C GLN A 35 14.19 1.53 -4.17
N PRO A 36 14.06 2.52 -3.27
CA PRO A 36 13.39 3.77 -3.60
C PRO A 36 14.09 4.47 -4.77
N ARG A 37 13.35 4.94 -5.76
CA ARG A 37 13.91 5.71 -6.88
C ARG A 37 14.33 7.10 -6.47
N ALA A 38 13.72 7.66 -5.45
CA ALA A 38 14.05 8.97 -4.91
C ALA A 38 14.47 8.84 -3.43
N PRO A 39 15.72 9.16 -3.08
CA PRO A 39 16.18 9.14 -1.70
C PRO A 39 15.42 10.18 -0.88
N GLY A 40 15.09 9.85 0.38
CA GLY A 40 14.41 10.73 1.32
C GLY A 40 12.89 10.80 1.21
N LEU A 41 12.28 10.21 0.19
CA LEU A 41 10.83 10.04 0.10
C LEU A 41 10.42 8.66 0.62
N ARG A 42 9.31 8.60 1.35
CA ARG A 42 8.67 7.31 1.66
C ARG A 42 7.99 6.82 0.39
N PRO A 43 8.50 5.78 -0.25
CA PRO A 43 7.90 5.32 -1.48
C PRO A 43 6.57 4.63 -1.19
N ALA A 44 5.54 5.06 -1.89
CA ALA A 44 4.21 4.48 -1.78
C ALA A 44 3.71 4.06 -3.17
N MET A 45 3.25 2.84 -3.29
CA MET A 45 2.63 2.33 -4.49
C MET A 45 1.11 2.42 -4.38
N ARG A 46 0.48 3.01 -5.40
CA ARG A 46 -0.97 3.08 -5.49
C ARG A 46 -1.49 2.00 -6.41
N PHE A 47 -2.57 1.38 -5.99
CA PHE A 47 -3.27 0.37 -6.78
C PHE A 47 -4.79 0.49 -6.56
N ALA A 48 -5.55 -0.23 -7.36
CA ALA A 48 -7.00 -0.26 -7.23
C ALA A 48 -7.48 -1.68 -6.96
N TRP A 49 -8.47 -1.82 -6.08
CA TRP A 49 -9.14 -3.08 -5.82
C TRP A 49 -10.65 -2.86 -5.75
N ARG A 50 -11.41 -3.55 -6.61
CA ARG A 50 -12.88 -3.40 -6.72
C ARG A 50 -13.33 -1.93 -6.81
N GLY A 51 -12.64 -1.13 -7.62
CA GLY A 51 -12.92 0.30 -7.81
C GLY A 51 -12.48 1.21 -6.65
N ARG A 52 -11.79 0.68 -5.64
CA ARG A 52 -11.29 1.45 -4.49
C ARG A 52 -9.82 1.78 -4.64
N ARG A 53 -9.47 2.95 -4.17
CA ARG A 53 -8.06 3.36 -4.09
C ARG A 53 -7.41 2.66 -2.92
N CYS A 54 -6.28 2.02 -3.19
CA CYS A 54 -5.43 1.40 -2.19
C CYS A 54 -4.01 1.96 -2.31
N GLU A 55 -3.29 1.92 -1.21
CA GLU A 55 -1.89 2.36 -1.12
C GLU A 55 -1.07 1.38 -0.31
N ALA A 56 0.15 1.13 -0.77
CA ALA A 56 1.16 0.36 -0.05
C ALA A 56 2.39 1.26 0.15
N ALA A 57 2.59 1.73 1.37
CA ALA A 57 3.71 2.58 1.75
C ALA A 57 4.81 1.77 2.42
N LEU A 58 6.01 1.79 1.84
CA LEU A 58 7.14 1.01 2.31
C LEU A 58 7.88 1.75 3.43
N THR A 59 8.16 1.04 4.51
CA THR A 59 9.13 1.41 5.55
C THR A 59 10.30 0.40 5.53
N PRO A 60 11.39 0.64 6.27
CA PRO A 60 12.52 -0.29 6.25
C PRO A 60 12.21 -1.72 6.66
N LYS A 61 11.17 -1.95 7.47
CA LYS A 61 10.86 -3.26 8.07
C LYS A 61 9.48 -3.81 7.73
N GLU A 62 8.61 -2.98 7.20
CA GLU A 62 7.21 -3.35 6.95
C GLU A 62 6.60 -2.53 5.81
N VAL A 63 5.50 -3.01 5.29
CA VAL A 63 4.63 -2.25 4.38
C VAL A 63 3.35 -1.88 5.13
N HIS A 64 3.00 -0.60 5.08
CA HIS A 64 1.70 -0.10 5.50
C HIS A 64 0.75 -0.12 4.31
N LEU A 65 -0.37 -0.79 4.50
CA LEU A 65 -1.41 -0.98 3.49
C LEU A 65 -2.65 -0.21 3.92
N ALA A 66 -3.23 0.56 3.02
CA ALA A 66 -4.44 1.32 3.26
C ALA A 66 -5.42 1.20 2.10
N ALA A 67 -6.71 1.14 2.38
CA ALA A 67 -7.77 1.13 1.40
C ALA A 67 -8.89 2.09 1.78
N PHE A 68 -9.36 2.91 0.84
CA PHE A 68 -10.61 3.66 0.99
C PHE A 68 -11.79 2.71 0.81
N ALA A 69 -12.25 2.11 1.90
CA ALA A 69 -13.18 1.00 1.87
C ALA A 69 -14.62 1.41 1.56
N ALA A 70 -15.07 2.55 2.08
CA ALA A 70 -16.44 3.04 1.87
C ALA A 70 -16.54 4.55 2.08
N ARG A 71 -17.70 5.10 1.77
CA ARG A 71 -18.10 6.45 2.11
C ARG A 71 -19.48 6.41 2.75
N ILE A 72 -19.67 7.09 3.86
CA ILE A 72 -20.98 7.23 4.48
C ILE A 72 -21.84 8.12 3.58
N PRO A 73 -23.09 7.71 3.25
CA PRO A 73 -24.00 8.51 2.47
C PRO A 73 -24.25 9.91 3.06
N SER A 74 -24.47 10.88 2.20
CA SER A 74 -24.75 12.27 2.60
C SER A 74 -26.11 12.41 3.30
N THR A 75 -26.33 13.53 3.96
CA THR A 75 -27.62 13.84 4.61
C THR A 75 -28.78 14.01 3.60
N ALA A 76 -28.48 14.18 2.32
CA ALA A 76 -29.47 14.25 1.27
C ALA A 76 -30.05 12.87 0.87
N GLU A 77 -29.41 11.79 1.30
CA GLU A 77 -29.90 10.43 1.06
C GLU A 77 -30.86 9.97 2.16
N ALA A 78 -31.60 8.86 1.90
CA ALA A 78 -32.57 8.35 2.85
C ALA A 78 -31.92 8.04 4.21
N GLN A 79 -32.56 8.55 5.30
CA GLN A 79 -32.07 8.40 6.67
C GLN A 79 -31.80 6.94 7.06
N ALA A 80 -32.64 5.99 6.61
CA ALA A 80 -32.48 4.57 6.88
C ALA A 80 -31.16 4.02 6.32
N ARG A 81 -30.78 4.40 5.10
CA ARG A 81 -29.51 3.99 4.48
C ARG A 81 -28.32 4.53 5.24
N ARG A 82 -28.41 5.78 5.70
CA ARG A 82 -27.37 6.40 6.49
C ARG A 82 -27.16 5.71 7.84
N ASN A 83 -28.26 5.35 8.52
CA ASN A 83 -28.19 4.62 9.79
C ASN A 83 -27.52 3.25 9.61
N SER A 84 -27.92 2.48 8.58
CA SER A 84 -27.29 1.19 8.25
C SER A 84 -25.79 1.35 7.96
N ALA A 85 -25.40 2.40 7.26
CA ALA A 85 -23.99 2.68 6.97
C ALA A 85 -23.20 2.98 8.27
N PHE A 86 -23.74 3.78 9.17
CA PHE A 86 -23.10 4.05 10.47
C PHE A 86 -22.98 2.80 11.34
N GLU A 87 -24.00 1.96 11.39
CA GLU A 87 -23.97 0.68 12.11
C GLU A 87 -22.89 -0.25 11.54
N ALA A 88 -22.83 -0.39 10.22
CA ALA A 88 -21.82 -1.20 9.56
C ALA A 88 -20.40 -0.72 9.85
N VAL A 89 -20.18 0.61 9.78
CA VAL A 89 -18.87 1.22 10.07
C VAL A 89 -18.52 1.08 11.56
N ALA A 90 -19.46 1.28 12.46
CA ALA A 90 -19.22 1.17 13.92
C ALA A 90 -18.90 -0.27 14.35
N SER A 91 -19.49 -1.28 13.71
CA SER A 91 -19.24 -2.68 14.02
C SER A 91 -17.95 -3.23 13.37
N LEU A 92 -17.42 -2.57 12.36
CA LEU A 92 -16.29 -3.06 11.58
C LEU A 92 -15.03 -3.33 12.40
N PRO A 93 -14.58 -2.45 13.30
CA PRO A 93 -13.32 -2.66 14.05
C PRO A 93 -13.29 -3.98 14.83
N GLY A 94 -14.43 -4.41 15.40
CA GLY A 94 -14.52 -5.68 16.11
C GLY A 94 -14.52 -6.93 15.24
N GLN A 95 -14.60 -6.77 13.91
CA GLN A 95 -14.67 -7.85 12.94
C GLN A 95 -13.40 -7.98 12.11
N LEU A 96 -12.55 -6.94 12.08
CA LEU A 96 -11.31 -6.94 11.34
C LEU A 96 -10.29 -7.92 11.92
N PRO A 97 -9.35 -8.44 11.11
CA PRO A 97 -8.25 -9.24 11.60
C PRO A 97 -7.40 -8.50 12.64
N ALA A 98 -6.72 -9.23 13.50
CA ALA A 98 -5.81 -8.65 14.48
C ALA A 98 -4.74 -7.77 13.80
N GLY A 99 -4.52 -6.58 14.33
CA GLY A 99 -3.57 -5.61 13.78
C GLY A 99 -4.10 -4.76 12.61
N TRP A 100 -5.36 -4.97 12.22
CA TRP A 100 -6.04 -4.09 11.26
C TRP A 100 -6.82 -3.01 11.97
N GLU A 101 -6.89 -1.84 11.37
CA GLU A 101 -7.60 -0.69 11.91
C GLU A 101 -8.58 -0.12 10.88
N ALA A 102 -9.73 0.35 11.37
CA ALA A 102 -10.70 1.10 10.57
C ALA A 102 -10.81 2.51 11.11
N ARG A 103 -10.69 3.50 10.26
CA ARG A 103 -10.74 4.91 10.64
C ARG A 103 -11.69 5.69 9.74
N LEU A 104 -12.67 6.33 10.36
CA LEU A 104 -13.55 7.26 9.64
C LEU A 104 -12.90 8.64 9.58
N LEU A 105 -12.71 9.13 8.36
CA LEU A 105 -12.15 10.46 8.11
C LEU A 105 -13.21 11.56 8.25
N PRO A 106 -12.80 12.82 8.48
CA PRO A 106 -13.74 13.96 8.59
C PRO A 106 -14.61 14.18 7.35
N ASP A 107 -14.17 13.74 6.17
CA ASP A 107 -14.91 13.79 4.92
C ASP A 107 -15.84 12.59 4.69
N HIS A 108 -16.14 11.84 5.75
CA HIS A 108 -17.01 10.66 5.77
C HIS A 108 -16.48 9.47 4.96
N ARG A 109 -15.22 9.44 4.61
CA ARG A 109 -14.57 8.27 4.02
C ARG A 109 -14.06 7.33 5.11
N LEU A 110 -14.29 6.04 4.91
CA LEU A 110 -13.76 4.98 5.75
C LEU A 110 -12.46 4.46 5.15
N VAL A 111 -11.40 4.47 5.93
CA VAL A 111 -10.10 3.88 5.58
C VAL A 111 -9.90 2.64 6.43
N VAL A 112 -9.49 1.55 5.80
CA VAL A 112 -9.02 0.34 6.49
C VAL A 112 -7.51 0.24 6.27
N GLU A 113 -6.78 0.06 7.35
CA GLU A 113 -5.32 0.06 7.38
C GLU A 113 -4.80 -1.24 8.00
N ALA A 114 -3.67 -1.72 7.48
CA ALA A 114 -2.96 -2.89 8.00
C ALA A 114 -1.44 -2.72 7.78
N ALA A 115 -0.65 -3.47 8.50
CA ALA A 115 0.79 -3.56 8.29
C ALA A 115 1.21 -5.02 8.08
N ALA A 116 2.18 -5.25 7.22
CA ALA A 116 2.77 -6.55 6.99
C ALA A 116 4.31 -6.47 7.07
N PRO A 117 4.97 -7.39 7.76
CA PRO A 117 6.42 -7.40 7.86
C PRO A 117 7.05 -7.74 6.51
N LEU A 118 8.21 -7.16 6.25
CA LEU A 118 9.03 -7.44 5.09
C LEU A 118 10.43 -7.85 5.54
N SER A 119 11.13 -8.59 4.69
CA SER A 119 12.55 -8.87 4.89
C SER A 119 13.40 -7.60 4.75
N GLU A 120 14.64 -7.65 5.21
CA GLU A 120 15.61 -6.58 5.06
C GLU A 120 16.84 -7.13 4.30
N PRO A 121 17.05 -6.70 3.06
CA PRO A 121 16.29 -5.77 2.25
C PRO A 121 14.96 -6.33 1.73
N PRO A 122 13.92 -5.48 1.52
CA PRO A 122 12.62 -5.91 1.03
C PRO A 122 12.68 -6.31 -0.45
N THR A 123 11.83 -7.28 -0.84
CA THR A 123 11.74 -7.74 -2.22
C THR A 123 10.42 -7.33 -2.89
N ALA A 124 10.44 -7.24 -4.22
CA ALA A 124 9.24 -6.97 -5.02
C ALA A 124 8.16 -8.04 -4.81
N THR A 125 8.58 -9.31 -4.70
CA THR A 125 7.66 -10.42 -4.48
C THR A 125 6.93 -10.30 -3.14
N GLU A 126 7.65 -9.97 -2.06
CA GLU A 126 7.03 -9.78 -0.74
C GLU A 126 6.03 -8.64 -0.74
N LEU A 127 6.38 -7.51 -1.38
CA LEU A 127 5.46 -6.38 -1.51
C LEU A 127 4.18 -6.76 -2.24
N ILE A 128 4.30 -7.43 -3.39
CA ILE A 128 3.14 -7.87 -4.18
C ILE A 128 2.29 -8.88 -3.38
N VAL A 129 2.91 -9.84 -2.72
CA VAL A 129 2.21 -10.81 -1.87
C VAL A 129 1.45 -10.12 -0.74
N ALA A 130 2.06 -9.13 -0.07
CA ALA A 130 1.39 -8.36 0.98
C ALA A 130 0.18 -7.60 0.44
N MET A 131 0.31 -6.94 -0.72
CA MET A 131 -0.79 -6.22 -1.37
C MET A 131 -1.95 -7.15 -1.76
N VAL A 132 -1.64 -8.31 -2.35
CA VAL A 132 -2.65 -9.29 -2.77
C VAL A 132 -3.37 -9.88 -1.56
N ARG A 133 -2.64 -10.28 -0.52
CA ARG A 133 -3.25 -10.78 0.71
C ARG A 133 -4.17 -9.76 1.36
N PHE A 134 -3.70 -8.52 1.50
CA PHE A 134 -4.51 -7.43 2.03
C PHE A 134 -5.80 -7.25 1.23
N ALA A 135 -5.73 -7.24 -0.11
CA ALA A 135 -6.88 -7.08 -0.98
C ALA A 135 -7.89 -8.24 -0.81
N LEU A 136 -7.41 -9.48 -0.79
CA LEU A 136 -8.25 -10.66 -0.63
C LEU A 136 -8.89 -10.75 0.76
N ASP A 137 -8.12 -10.45 1.80
CA ASP A 137 -8.62 -10.47 3.19
C ASP A 137 -9.61 -9.33 3.45
N LEU A 138 -9.52 -8.24 2.67
CA LEU A 138 -10.44 -7.11 2.73
C LEU A 138 -11.81 -7.41 2.09
N ASP A 139 -11.87 -8.31 1.11
CA ASP A 139 -13.07 -8.59 0.30
C ASP A 139 -14.36 -8.85 1.10
N PRO A 140 -14.37 -9.71 2.14
CA PRO A 140 -15.60 -9.97 2.91
C PRO A 140 -16.16 -8.72 3.60
N TYR A 141 -15.28 -7.80 3.98
CA TYR A 141 -15.67 -6.54 4.63
C TYR A 141 -16.20 -5.55 3.60
N LEU A 142 -15.63 -5.55 2.40
CA LEU A 142 -16.12 -4.73 1.28
C LEU A 142 -17.54 -5.14 0.87
N ASP A 143 -17.85 -6.43 0.84
CA ASP A 143 -19.20 -6.90 0.53
C ASP A 143 -20.24 -6.39 1.53
N ARG A 144 -19.90 -6.39 2.82
CA ARG A 144 -20.77 -5.84 3.86
C ARG A 144 -20.94 -4.33 3.75
N LEU A 145 -19.84 -3.62 3.50
CA LEU A 145 -19.87 -2.18 3.32
C LEU A 145 -20.63 -1.76 2.07
N ASP A 146 -20.51 -2.49 0.97
CA ASP A 146 -21.28 -2.26 -0.27
C ASP A 146 -22.78 -2.44 -0.03
N SER A 147 -23.16 -3.45 0.76
CA SER A 147 -24.56 -3.67 1.13
C SER A 147 -25.14 -2.55 1.97
N ALA A 148 -24.33 -1.94 2.85
CA ALA A 148 -24.77 -0.90 3.77
C ALA A 148 -24.61 0.53 3.22
N CYS A 149 -23.50 0.82 2.56
CA CYS A 149 -23.13 2.16 2.07
C CYS A 149 -23.40 2.37 0.59
N GLY A 150 -23.63 1.28 -0.16
CA GLY A 150 -23.62 1.26 -1.63
C GLY A 150 -22.19 1.08 -2.19
N PRO A 151 -22.09 0.67 -3.46
CA PRO A 151 -20.81 0.51 -4.12
C PRO A 151 -20.05 1.86 -4.18
N PRO A 152 -18.72 1.85 -4.28
CA PRO A 152 -17.96 3.07 -4.43
C PRO A 152 -18.43 3.80 -5.69
N SER A 153 -18.82 5.04 -5.55
CA SER A 153 -19.10 5.89 -6.70
C SER A 153 -17.82 5.93 -7.52
N GLY A 154 -17.84 5.31 -8.70
CA GLY A 154 -16.71 5.27 -9.59
C GLY A 154 -16.23 6.70 -9.82
N THR A 155 -15.05 7.05 -9.38
CA THR A 155 -14.35 8.19 -9.92
C THR A 155 -14.13 7.90 -11.39
N ALA A 156 -15.05 8.38 -12.23
CA ALA A 156 -14.77 8.53 -13.64
C ALA A 156 -13.44 9.30 -13.70
N ASN A 157 -12.45 8.61 -14.22
CA ASN A 157 -11.15 9.18 -14.45
C ASN A 157 -11.28 10.16 -15.62
N SER A 158 -10.91 11.39 -15.40
CA SER A 158 -10.45 12.26 -16.46
C SER A 158 -8.97 12.47 -16.32
#